data_4a2d7bd92d69e925be5bdede840e13be
#
_entry.id   4a2d7bd92d69e925be5bdede840e13be
#
_cell.length_a   1.000
_cell.length_b   1.000
_cell.length_c   1.000
_cell.angle_alpha   90.00
_cell.angle_beta   90.00
_cell.angle_gamma   90.00
#
_symmetry.space_group_name_H-M   'P 1'
#
loop_
_entity.id
_entity.type
_entity.pdbx_description
1 polymer ?
#
loop_
_entity_poly.entity_id
_entity_poly.type
_entity_poly.pdbx_seq_one_letter_code
_entity_poly.pdbx_strand_id
1 'polypeptide(L)'
;MTALFAWNDAFVTHLPSVDEQHRKLVDLINGLSELCMSAEDIHPRDFEAARDALARYAQEHFSDEEWHMQRSGVDPRHQEQHCAAHRGFLREVQMLGNVNHGISTERTRNLLDYLVHWLTYHILGIDQSMARQALAIRAGKTPAQAYEDDTRESLADQEPLMNALRGLLQMLSVSNAELRKFNHDLEQRVAQRTADLEYANRQLQMLSSQDDLTGLPNRRFAVAALNELWAEARRDGTPMSVLLLDADHFKPVNDQ
;
A
#
# COMPACT_ATOMS: atom_id res chain seq x y z
N MET A 1 9.05 17.08 -0.76
CA MET A 1 8.18 15.89 -0.90
C MET A 1 6.98 16.29 -1.73
N THR A 2 6.51 15.45 -2.63
CA THR A 2 5.27 15.72 -3.40
C THR A 2 4.09 15.49 -2.48
N ALA A 3 3.21 16.49 -2.34
CA ALA A 3 1.97 16.34 -1.57
C ALA A 3 1.14 15.17 -2.11
N LEU A 4 0.51 14.39 -1.22
CA LEU A 4 -0.36 13.27 -1.61
C LEU A 4 -1.56 13.75 -2.42
N PHE A 5 -2.10 14.92 -2.04
CA PHE A 5 -3.24 15.55 -2.66
C PHE A 5 -2.93 17.01 -3.01
N ALA A 6 -3.01 17.38 -4.29
CA ALA A 6 -2.72 18.73 -4.76
C ALA A 6 -4.03 19.46 -5.10
N TRP A 7 -4.28 20.61 -4.47
CA TRP A 7 -5.39 21.50 -4.82
C TRP A 7 -5.16 22.10 -6.21
N ASN A 8 -6.19 22.17 -7.03
CA ASN A 8 -6.19 22.85 -8.31
C ASN A 8 -7.55 23.47 -8.63
N ASP A 9 -7.66 24.20 -9.73
CA ASP A 9 -8.85 24.96 -10.11
C ASP A 9 -10.10 24.07 -10.33
N ALA A 10 -9.94 22.79 -10.63
CA ALA A 10 -11.06 21.86 -10.78
C ALA A 10 -11.84 21.65 -9.47
N PHE A 11 -11.22 21.89 -8.31
CA PHE A 11 -11.86 21.74 -7.00
C PHE A 11 -12.60 23.02 -6.53
N VAL A 12 -12.57 24.09 -7.31
CA VAL A 12 -13.20 25.37 -6.92
C VAL A 12 -14.71 25.29 -7.12
N THR A 13 -15.49 25.45 -6.04
CA THR A 13 -16.95 25.46 -6.05
C THR A 13 -17.53 26.88 -6.33
N HIS A 14 -16.69 27.91 -6.32
CA HIS A 14 -17.08 29.32 -6.36
C HIS A 14 -17.87 29.79 -5.13
N LEU A 15 -17.82 29.05 -4.05
CA LEU A 15 -18.28 29.42 -2.71
C LEU A 15 -17.04 29.64 -1.83
N PRO A 16 -16.58 30.91 -1.62
CA PRO A 16 -15.27 31.19 -1.05
C PRO A 16 -15.02 30.55 0.33
N SER A 17 -16.04 30.51 1.19
CA SER A 17 -15.94 29.88 2.51
C SER A 17 -15.77 28.36 2.43
N VAL A 18 -16.48 27.72 1.52
CA VAL A 18 -16.39 26.27 1.27
C VAL A 18 -15.04 25.92 0.68
N ASP A 19 -14.58 26.68 -0.33
CA ASP A 19 -13.29 26.48 -0.98
C ASP A 19 -12.11 26.63 0.00
N GLU A 20 -12.19 27.56 0.96
CA GLU A 20 -11.19 27.71 2.03
C GLU A 20 -11.18 26.49 2.96
N GLN A 21 -12.35 26.00 3.33
CA GLN A 21 -12.49 24.81 4.18
C GLN A 21 -11.99 23.54 3.48
N HIS A 22 -12.25 23.39 2.19
CA HIS A 22 -11.73 22.27 1.38
C HIS A 22 -10.20 22.27 1.33
N ARG A 23 -9.56 23.44 1.11
CA ARG A 23 -8.09 23.54 1.16
C ARG A 23 -7.53 23.07 2.49
N LYS A 24 -8.19 23.44 3.58
CA LYS A 24 -7.76 23.01 4.92
C LYS A 24 -7.95 21.52 5.16
N LEU A 25 -9.00 20.90 4.60
CA LEU A 25 -9.16 19.44 4.60
C LEU A 25 -8.02 18.75 3.83
N VAL A 26 -7.66 19.29 2.66
CA VAL A 26 -6.51 18.80 1.87
C VAL A 26 -5.20 18.90 2.67
N ASP A 27 -4.98 20.03 3.37
CA ASP A 27 -3.79 20.22 4.21
C ASP A 27 -3.75 19.21 5.37
N LEU A 28 -4.88 18.92 6.01
CA LEU A 28 -4.98 17.91 7.08
C LEU A 28 -4.70 16.49 6.55
N ILE A 29 -5.20 16.14 5.37
CA ILE A 29 -4.92 14.85 4.73
C ILE A 29 -3.43 14.73 4.38
N ASN A 30 -2.84 15.79 3.81
CA ASN A 30 -1.41 15.82 3.51
C ASN A 30 -0.56 15.70 4.79
N GLY A 31 -0.93 16.40 5.87
CA GLY A 31 -0.26 16.29 7.17
C GLY A 31 -0.33 14.87 7.76
N LEU A 32 -1.48 14.22 7.66
CA LEU A 32 -1.63 12.80 8.05
C LEU A 32 -0.74 11.89 7.19
N SER A 33 -0.67 12.14 5.88
CA SER A 33 0.21 11.40 4.97
C SER A 33 1.70 11.58 5.31
N GLU A 34 2.14 12.80 5.58
CA GLU A 34 3.52 13.09 5.98
C GLU A 34 3.90 12.39 7.29
N LEU A 35 3.00 12.40 8.28
CA LEU A 35 3.18 11.66 9.53
C LEU A 35 3.37 10.15 9.25
N CYS A 36 2.60 9.60 8.33
CA CYS A 36 2.67 8.18 7.98
C CYS A 36 3.91 7.80 7.17
N MET A 37 4.51 8.74 6.44
CA MET A 37 5.70 8.49 5.59
C MET A 37 7.03 8.79 6.30
N SER A 38 7.03 9.60 7.35
CA SER A 38 8.25 10.13 7.99
C SER A 38 8.79 9.27 9.12
N ALA A 39 8.06 8.28 9.62
CA ALA A 39 8.45 7.47 10.77
C ALA A 39 8.57 5.98 10.41
N GLU A 40 9.69 5.35 10.78
CA GLU A 40 9.82 3.88 10.77
C GLU A 40 8.80 3.23 11.73
N ASP A 41 8.44 3.92 12.84
CA ASP A 41 7.39 3.54 13.78
C ASP A 41 6.51 4.77 14.12
N ILE A 42 5.29 4.81 13.60
CA ILE A 42 4.31 5.85 13.94
C ILE A 42 3.80 5.59 15.35
N HIS A 43 3.94 6.60 16.23
CA HIS A 43 3.36 6.47 17.57
C HIS A 43 1.82 6.49 17.49
N PRO A 44 1.10 5.51 18.06
CA PRO A 44 -0.35 5.42 17.97
C PRO A 44 -1.10 6.70 18.34
N ARG A 45 -0.62 7.41 19.37
CA ARG A 45 -1.23 8.66 19.83
C ARG A 45 -1.16 9.79 18.80
N ASP A 46 -0.06 9.88 18.04
CA ASP A 46 0.11 10.96 17.05
C ASP A 46 -0.80 10.72 15.84
N PHE A 47 -0.93 9.46 15.42
CA PHE A 47 -1.88 9.06 14.38
C PHE A 47 -3.34 9.32 14.80
N GLU A 48 -3.73 8.90 16.00
CA GLU A 48 -5.07 9.15 16.55
C GLU A 48 -5.37 10.65 16.64
N ALA A 49 -4.42 11.44 17.13
CA ALA A 49 -4.58 12.89 17.25
C ALA A 49 -4.80 13.57 15.88
N ALA A 50 -4.03 13.17 14.84
CA ALA A 50 -4.17 13.70 13.49
C ALA A 50 -5.50 13.28 12.85
N ARG A 51 -5.87 11.99 12.96
CA ARG A 51 -7.18 11.47 12.51
C ARG A 51 -8.34 12.20 13.18
N ASP A 52 -8.28 12.38 14.50
CA ASP A 52 -9.34 13.03 15.26
C ASP A 52 -9.45 14.53 14.94
N ALA A 53 -8.32 15.17 14.65
CA ALA A 53 -8.31 16.57 14.16
C ALA A 53 -9.00 16.68 12.80
N LEU A 54 -8.70 15.76 11.88
CA LEU A 54 -9.35 15.68 10.58
C LEU A 54 -10.86 15.43 10.72
N ALA A 55 -11.26 14.45 11.54
CA ALA A 55 -12.68 14.11 11.74
C ALA A 55 -13.48 15.27 12.36
N ARG A 56 -12.92 15.97 13.34
CA ARG A 56 -13.57 17.17 13.93
C ARG A 56 -13.73 18.27 12.91
N TYR A 57 -12.68 18.57 12.15
CA TYR A 57 -12.75 19.62 11.14
C TYR A 57 -13.72 19.27 10.02
N ALA A 58 -13.75 18.01 9.58
CA ALA A 58 -14.73 17.55 8.60
C ALA A 58 -16.17 17.69 9.13
N GLN A 59 -16.41 17.39 10.40
CA GLN A 59 -17.75 17.55 11.01
C GLN A 59 -18.18 19.02 11.07
N GLU A 60 -17.28 19.95 11.40
CA GLU A 60 -17.56 21.39 11.38
C GLU A 60 -17.88 21.86 9.95
N HIS A 61 -17.05 21.49 8.99
CA HIS A 61 -17.24 21.79 7.57
C HIS A 61 -18.58 21.25 7.05
N PHE A 62 -18.91 19.99 7.31
CA PHE A 62 -20.18 19.40 6.89
C PHE A 62 -21.40 20.11 7.49
N SER A 63 -21.30 20.52 8.75
CA SER A 63 -22.38 21.31 9.39
C SER A 63 -22.58 22.66 8.73
N ASP A 64 -21.51 23.32 8.30
CA ASP A 64 -21.56 24.59 7.60
C ASP A 64 -22.17 24.43 6.20
N GLU A 65 -21.82 23.37 5.46
CA GLU A 65 -22.40 23.07 4.16
C GLU A 65 -23.89 22.73 4.25
N GLU A 66 -24.29 21.90 5.22
CA GLU A 66 -25.69 21.57 5.48
C GLU A 66 -26.51 22.82 5.80
N TRP A 67 -25.95 23.74 6.59
CA TRP A 67 -26.56 25.04 6.85
C TRP A 67 -26.69 25.91 5.58
N HIS A 68 -25.64 25.94 4.74
CA HIS A 68 -25.65 26.65 3.47
C HIS A 68 -26.69 26.09 2.51
N MET A 69 -26.84 24.77 2.40
CA MET A 69 -27.87 24.12 1.57
C MET A 69 -29.28 24.51 2.02
N GLN A 70 -29.54 24.45 3.32
CA GLN A 70 -30.85 24.84 3.88
C GLN A 70 -31.16 26.31 3.61
N ARG A 71 -30.20 27.20 3.85
CA ARG A 71 -30.38 28.65 3.66
C ARG A 71 -30.55 29.02 2.19
N SER A 72 -29.87 28.34 1.28
CA SER A 72 -29.96 28.56 -0.16
C SER A 72 -31.21 27.92 -0.78
N GLY A 73 -31.92 27.09 -0.02
CA GLY A 73 -33.12 26.40 -0.48
C GLY A 73 -32.83 25.31 -1.51
N VAL A 74 -31.65 24.67 -1.43
CA VAL A 74 -31.28 23.52 -2.29
C VAL A 74 -32.34 22.43 -2.15
N ASP A 75 -32.62 21.71 -3.25
CA ASP A 75 -33.66 20.67 -3.29
C ASP A 75 -33.44 19.61 -2.19
N PRO A 76 -34.49 19.20 -1.45
CA PRO A 76 -34.39 18.21 -0.37
C PRO A 76 -33.77 16.88 -0.80
N ARG A 77 -33.97 16.45 -2.05
CA ARG A 77 -33.35 15.21 -2.59
C ARG A 77 -31.83 15.30 -2.58
N HIS A 78 -31.29 16.45 -2.99
CA HIS A 78 -29.85 16.70 -2.94
C HIS A 78 -29.35 16.78 -1.49
N GLN A 79 -30.07 17.52 -0.63
CA GLN A 79 -29.69 17.64 0.79
C GLN A 79 -29.60 16.29 1.49
N GLU A 80 -30.58 15.38 1.27
CA GLU A 80 -30.58 14.05 1.87
C GLU A 80 -29.40 13.21 1.40
N GLN A 81 -29.10 13.26 0.10
CA GLN A 81 -27.98 12.53 -0.52
C GLN A 81 -26.63 13.04 0.00
N HIS A 82 -26.46 14.36 0.09
CA HIS A 82 -25.28 15.03 0.59
C HIS A 82 -25.02 14.70 2.06
N CYS A 83 -26.02 14.89 2.93
CA CYS A 83 -25.92 14.54 4.35
C CYS A 83 -25.66 13.03 4.58
N ALA A 84 -26.18 12.16 3.71
CA ALA A 84 -25.88 10.73 3.78
C ALA A 84 -24.40 10.43 3.46
N ALA A 85 -23.82 11.14 2.48
CA ALA A 85 -22.39 11.05 2.16
C ALA A 85 -21.51 11.49 3.34
N HIS A 86 -21.82 12.61 3.99
CA HIS A 86 -21.13 13.10 5.19
C HIS A 86 -21.14 12.09 6.34
N ARG A 87 -22.31 11.53 6.64
CA ARG A 87 -22.44 10.48 7.67
C ARG A 87 -21.66 9.22 7.33
N GLY A 88 -21.60 8.87 6.03
CA GLY A 88 -20.81 7.76 5.51
C GLY A 88 -19.31 7.98 5.77
N PHE A 89 -18.82 9.16 5.43
CA PHE A 89 -17.42 9.55 5.64
C PHE A 89 -17.00 9.42 7.10
N LEU A 90 -17.74 10.03 8.02
CA LEU A 90 -17.38 10.01 9.43
C LEU A 90 -17.33 8.58 10.00
N ARG A 91 -18.25 7.71 9.59
CA ARG A 91 -18.23 6.28 9.99
C ARG A 91 -17.01 5.56 9.47
N GLU A 92 -16.66 5.77 8.20
CA GLU A 92 -15.54 5.08 7.57
C GLU A 92 -14.20 5.54 8.16
N VAL A 93 -14.02 6.83 8.40
CA VAL A 93 -12.84 7.38 9.08
C VAL A 93 -12.67 6.77 10.47
N GLN A 94 -13.75 6.58 11.21
CA GLN A 94 -13.71 5.92 12.51
C GLN A 94 -13.34 4.43 12.41
N MET A 95 -13.88 3.72 11.43
CA MET A 95 -13.61 2.29 11.24
C MET A 95 -12.18 2.02 10.78
N LEU A 96 -11.73 2.71 9.73
CA LEU A 96 -10.40 2.55 9.16
C LEU A 96 -9.30 3.08 10.09
N GLY A 97 -9.58 4.17 10.81
CA GLY A 97 -8.66 4.79 11.75
C GLY A 97 -8.59 4.13 13.12
N ASN A 98 -9.29 3.01 13.36
CA ASN A 98 -9.28 2.32 14.66
C ASN A 98 -7.95 1.59 14.89
N VAL A 99 -7.21 1.98 15.94
CA VAL A 99 -5.87 1.45 16.28
C VAL A 99 -5.90 0.31 17.30
N ASN A 100 -7.05 -0.18 17.73
CA ASN A 100 -7.17 -1.23 18.74
C ASN A 100 -6.39 -2.53 18.42
N HIS A 101 -6.03 -2.73 17.15
CA HIS A 101 -5.22 -3.87 16.68
C HIS A 101 -3.82 -3.46 16.18
N GLY A 102 -3.33 -2.29 16.60
CA GLY A 102 -2.05 -1.72 16.16
C GLY A 102 -2.16 -0.96 14.83
N ILE A 103 -1.19 -0.06 14.59
CA ILE A 103 -1.04 0.65 13.33
C ILE A 103 -0.28 -0.28 12.38
N SER A 104 -0.90 -0.65 11.26
CA SER A 104 -0.20 -1.33 10.17
C SER A 104 -0.09 -0.39 8.96
N THR A 105 1.01 -0.48 8.24
CA THR A 105 1.25 0.28 7.00
C THR A 105 0.10 0.11 6.00
N GLU A 106 -0.50 -1.07 5.93
CA GLU A 106 -1.63 -1.36 5.06
C GLU A 106 -2.89 -0.58 5.45
N ARG A 107 -3.25 -0.57 6.75
CA ARG A 107 -4.42 0.17 7.25
C ARG A 107 -4.28 1.67 7.06
N THR A 108 -3.10 2.20 7.35
CA THR A 108 -2.79 3.62 7.14
C THR A 108 -2.92 4.00 5.67
N ARG A 109 -2.40 3.18 4.77
CA ARG A 109 -2.54 3.38 3.33
C ARG A 109 -4.02 3.35 2.91
N ASN A 110 -4.77 2.36 3.36
CA ASN A 110 -6.20 2.25 3.05
C ASN A 110 -7.00 3.46 3.52
N LEU A 111 -6.68 4.01 4.71
CA LEU A 111 -7.30 5.25 5.19
C LEU A 111 -6.94 6.43 4.30
N LEU A 112 -5.67 6.63 3.96
CA LEU A 112 -5.24 7.74 3.10
C LEU A 112 -5.85 7.64 1.70
N ASP A 113 -5.86 6.45 1.10
CA ASP A 113 -6.49 6.19 -0.19
C ASP A 113 -7.99 6.52 -0.14
N TYR A 114 -8.68 6.09 0.91
CA TYR A 114 -10.08 6.43 1.12
C TYR A 114 -10.29 7.94 1.21
N LEU A 115 -9.51 8.65 2.03
CA LEU A 115 -9.64 10.11 2.23
C LEU A 115 -9.47 10.89 0.92
N VAL A 116 -8.43 10.56 0.14
CA VAL A 116 -8.17 11.23 -1.14
C VAL A 116 -9.29 10.96 -2.15
N HIS A 117 -9.70 9.69 -2.30
CA HIS A 117 -10.75 9.34 -3.25
C HIS A 117 -12.10 9.94 -2.85
N TRP A 118 -12.45 9.85 -1.56
CA TRP A 118 -13.71 10.37 -1.08
C TRP A 118 -13.78 11.90 -1.25
N LEU A 119 -12.76 12.64 -0.81
CA LEU A 119 -12.74 14.09 -0.90
C LEU A 119 -12.78 14.56 -2.36
N THR A 120 -12.01 13.90 -3.24
CA THR A 120 -12.04 14.18 -4.68
C THR A 120 -13.44 13.99 -5.27
N TYR A 121 -14.07 12.85 -4.99
CA TYR A 121 -15.40 12.54 -5.50
C TYR A 121 -16.46 13.49 -4.91
N HIS A 122 -16.35 13.83 -3.62
CA HIS A 122 -17.28 14.70 -2.92
C HIS A 122 -17.24 16.11 -3.49
N ILE A 123 -16.05 16.72 -3.57
CA ILE A 123 -15.92 18.08 -4.09
C ILE A 123 -16.34 18.17 -5.57
N LEU A 124 -15.78 17.29 -6.42
CA LEU A 124 -16.02 17.36 -7.87
C LEU A 124 -17.46 16.96 -8.26
N GLY A 125 -18.12 16.13 -7.45
CA GLY A 125 -19.47 15.66 -7.70
C GLY A 125 -20.51 16.42 -6.90
N ILE A 126 -20.49 16.23 -5.58
CA ILE A 126 -21.61 16.62 -4.70
C ILE A 126 -21.59 18.11 -4.39
N ASP A 127 -20.43 18.68 -4.00
CA ASP A 127 -20.33 20.09 -3.62
C ASP A 127 -20.46 21.01 -4.82
N GLN A 128 -19.89 20.66 -5.96
CA GLN A 128 -20.08 21.43 -7.19
C GLN A 128 -21.53 21.39 -7.66
N SER A 129 -22.23 20.24 -7.50
CA SER A 129 -23.66 20.13 -7.76
C SER A 129 -24.47 21.04 -6.83
N MET A 130 -24.16 21.02 -5.52
CA MET A 130 -24.74 21.94 -4.55
C MET A 130 -24.55 23.40 -4.97
N ALA A 131 -23.32 23.77 -5.31
CA ALA A 131 -22.99 25.14 -5.71
C ALA A 131 -23.76 25.60 -6.97
N ARG A 132 -23.82 24.73 -8.03
CA ARG A 132 -24.59 25.01 -9.25
C ARG A 132 -26.07 25.17 -8.95
N GLN A 133 -26.68 24.32 -8.12
CA GLN A 133 -28.06 24.41 -7.71
C GLN A 133 -28.32 25.71 -6.93
N ALA A 134 -27.47 26.05 -5.94
CA ALA A 134 -27.58 27.27 -5.17
C ALA A 134 -27.53 28.56 -6.07
N LEU A 135 -26.62 28.56 -7.05
CA LEU A 135 -26.51 29.64 -8.04
C LEU A 135 -27.75 29.74 -8.94
N ALA A 136 -28.29 28.61 -9.41
CA ALA A 136 -29.47 28.54 -10.23
C ALA A 136 -30.72 29.03 -9.47
N ILE A 137 -30.88 28.69 -8.18
CA ILE A 137 -31.97 29.16 -7.32
C ILE A 137 -31.84 30.66 -7.09
N ARG A 138 -30.61 31.14 -6.83
CA ARG A 138 -30.34 32.58 -6.70
C ARG A 138 -30.67 33.36 -7.98
N ALA A 139 -30.54 32.72 -9.15
CA ALA A 139 -30.93 33.28 -10.46
C ALA A 139 -32.43 33.16 -10.75
N GLY A 140 -33.24 32.63 -9.83
CA GLY A 140 -34.72 32.61 -9.91
C GLY A 140 -35.32 31.25 -10.31
N LYS A 141 -34.54 30.17 -10.42
CA LYS A 141 -35.11 28.83 -10.62
C LYS A 141 -35.73 28.31 -9.32
N THR A 142 -36.71 27.44 -9.45
CA THR A 142 -37.20 26.70 -8.28
C THR A 142 -36.18 25.63 -7.87
N PRO A 143 -36.15 25.18 -6.59
CA PRO A 143 -35.27 24.10 -6.15
C PRO A 143 -35.36 22.85 -7.01
N ALA A 144 -36.59 22.43 -7.35
CA ALA A 144 -36.82 21.25 -8.19
C ALA A 144 -36.24 21.41 -9.60
N GLN A 145 -36.44 22.58 -10.23
CA GLN A 145 -35.86 22.86 -11.56
C GLN A 145 -34.32 22.87 -11.52
N ALA A 146 -33.72 23.49 -10.49
CA ALA A 146 -32.29 23.54 -10.33
C ALA A 146 -31.68 22.11 -10.18
N TYR A 147 -32.33 21.26 -9.41
CA TYR A 147 -31.93 19.86 -9.22
C TYR A 147 -32.06 19.04 -10.51
N GLU A 148 -33.18 19.15 -11.23
CA GLU A 148 -33.43 18.38 -12.44
C GLU A 148 -32.48 18.77 -13.59
N ASP A 149 -32.23 20.09 -13.73
CA ASP A 149 -31.32 20.61 -14.73
C ASP A 149 -29.87 20.16 -14.44
N ASP A 150 -29.40 20.28 -13.18
CA ASP A 150 -28.09 19.85 -12.74
C ASP A 150 -27.88 18.32 -12.91
N THR A 151 -28.90 17.54 -12.55
CA THR A 151 -28.85 16.08 -12.73
C THR A 151 -28.76 15.70 -14.22
N ARG A 152 -29.48 16.38 -15.10
CA ARG A 152 -29.47 16.12 -16.55
C ARG A 152 -28.11 16.47 -17.15
N GLU A 153 -27.52 17.60 -16.77
CA GLU A 153 -26.22 18.06 -17.21
C GLU A 153 -25.11 17.11 -16.74
N SER A 154 -25.12 16.76 -15.44
CA SER A 154 -24.17 15.79 -14.86
C SER A 154 -24.20 14.43 -15.53
N LEU A 155 -25.39 13.92 -15.86
CA LEU A 155 -25.50 12.62 -16.57
C LEU A 155 -24.93 12.68 -17.99
N ALA A 156 -25.17 13.78 -18.71
CA ALA A 156 -24.66 13.96 -20.06
C ALA A 156 -23.11 14.05 -20.09
N ASP A 157 -22.52 14.73 -19.10
CA ASP A 157 -21.07 14.91 -19.01
C ASP A 157 -20.35 13.69 -18.45
N GLN A 158 -21.02 12.89 -17.62
CA GLN A 158 -20.40 11.71 -16.97
C GLN A 158 -20.35 10.47 -17.86
N GLU A 159 -21.24 10.32 -18.84
CA GLU A 159 -21.33 9.09 -19.63
C GLU A 159 -20.03 8.77 -20.39
N PRO A 160 -19.38 9.73 -21.10
CA PRO A 160 -18.10 9.48 -21.75
C PRO A 160 -16.97 9.14 -20.76
N LEU A 161 -16.94 9.82 -19.61
CA LEU A 161 -15.95 9.60 -18.57
C LEU A 161 -16.11 8.23 -17.92
N MET A 162 -17.35 7.82 -17.62
CA MET A 162 -17.66 6.49 -17.08
C MET A 162 -17.28 5.37 -18.04
N ASN A 163 -17.47 5.57 -19.34
CA ASN A 163 -17.06 4.62 -20.35
C ASN A 163 -15.54 4.52 -20.47
N ALA A 164 -14.84 5.65 -20.40
CA ALA A 164 -13.37 5.69 -20.36
C ALA A 164 -12.82 5.01 -19.09
N LEU A 165 -13.42 5.29 -17.92
CA LEU A 165 -13.02 4.69 -16.66
C LEU A 165 -13.24 3.15 -16.65
N ARG A 166 -14.36 2.68 -17.17
CA ARG A 166 -14.61 1.23 -17.35
C ARG A 166 -13.54 0.59 -18.23
N GLY A 167 -13.17 1.25 -19.34
CA GLY A 167 -12.11 0.79 -20.23
C GLY A 167 -10.76 0.68 -19.52
N LEU A 168 -10.39 1.73 -18.76
CA LEU A 168 -9.15 1.72 -17.97
C LEU A 168 -9.13 0.65 -16.88
N LEU A 169 -10.23 0.46 -16.15
CA LEU A 169 -10.35 -0.60 -15.13
C LEU A 169 -10.22 -1.98 -15.75
N GLN A 170 -10.80 -2.19 -16.93
CA GLN A 170 -10.66 -3.45 -17.66
C GLN A 170 -9.22 -3.69 -18.11
N MET A 171 -8.54 -2.67 -18.65
CA MET A 171 -7.11 -2.75 -19.02
C MET A 171 -6.23 -3.04 -17.80
N LEU A 172 -6.45 -2.36 -16.66
CA LEU A 172 -5.73 -2.61 -15.41
C LEU A 172 -5.94 -4.03 -14.89
N SER A 173 -7.18 -4.54 -14.97
CA SER A 173 -7.49 -5.92 -14.56
C SER A 173 -6.73 -6.95 -15.39
N VAL A 174 -6.69 -6.77 -16.71
CA VAL A 174 -5.94 -7.65 -17.63
C VAL A 174 -4.44 -7.57 -17.33
N SER A 175 -3.88 -6.37 -17.23
CA SER A 175 -2.45 -6.16 -16.94
C SER A 175 -2.04 -6.75 -15.59
N ASN A 176 -2.87 -6.61 -14.55
CA ASN A 176 -2.62 -7.25 -13.26
C ASN A 176 -2.63 -8.78 -13.34
N ALA A 177 -3.54 -9.37 -14.13
CA ALA A 177 -3.57 -10.81 -14.33
C ALA A 177 -2.31 -11.32 -15.06
N GLU A 178 -1.85 -10.59 -16.08
CA GLU A 178 -0.59 -10.90 -16.78
C GLU A 178 0.64 -10.77 -15.87
N LEU A 179 0.72 -9.71 -15.06
CA LEU A 179 1.80 -9.53 -14.09
C LEU A 179 1.85 -10.64 -13.04
N ARG A 180 0.69 -11.08 -12.53
CA ARG A 180 0.62 -12.21 -11.59
C ARG A 180 1.12 -13.50 -12.22
N LYS A 181 0.73 -13.76 -13.48
CA LYS A 181 1.20 -14.92 -14.23
C LYS A 181 2.72 -14.86 -14.42
N PHE A 182 3.23 -13.71 -14.85
CA PHE A 182 4.68 -13.51 -15.06
C PHE A 182 5.48 -13.70 -13.76
N ASN A 183 5.00 -13.15 -12.64
CA ASN A 183 5.62 -13.33 -11.34
C ASN A 183 5.64 -14.80 -10.92
N HIS A 184 4.54 -15.52 -11.11
CA HIS A 184 4.49 -16.96 -10.82
C HIS A 184 5.48 -17.77 -11.66
N ASP A 185 5.55 -17.51 -12.97
CA ASP A 185 6.52 -18.15 -13.87
C ASP A 185 7.96 -17.82 -13.47
N LEU A 186 8.23 -16.59 -13.03
CA LEU A 186 9.53 -16.17 -12.55
C LEU A 186 9.93 -16.90 -11.25
N GLU A 187 9.00 -16.99 -10.29
CA GLU A 187 9.22 -17.74 -9.03
C GLU A 187 9.55 -19.20 -9.29
N GLN A 188 8.85 -19.85 -10.22
CA GLN A 188 9.14 -21.24 -10.62
C GLN A 188 10.52 -21.37 -11.24
N ARG A 189 10.91 -20.45 -12.13
CA ARG A 189 12.25 -20.45 -12.75
C ARG A 189 13.35 -20.22 -11.71
N VAL A 190 13.14 -19.31 -10.77
CA VAL A 190 14.09 -19.06 -9.68
C VAL A 190 14.25 -20.31 -8.82
N ALA A 191 13.15 -20.95 -8.41
CA ALA A 191 13.19 -22.19 -7.63
C ALA A 191 13.94 -23.31 -8.37
N GLN A 192 13.66 -23.50 -9.66
CA GLN A 192 14.38 -24.50 -10.47
C GLN A 192 15.86 -24.20 -10.58
N ARG A 193 16.24 -22.95 -10.88
CA ARG A 193 17.65 -22.56 -10.97
C ARG A 193 18.40 -22.70 -9.65
N THR A 194 17.74 -22.40 -8.53
CA THR A 194 18.32 -22.59 -7.21
C THR A 194 18.58 -24.07 -6.94
N ALA A 195 17.63 -24.95 -7.24
CA ALA A 195 17.80 -26.39 -7.10
C ALA A 195 18.94 -26.94 -8.00
N ASP A 196 19.01 -26.49 -9.26
CA ASP A 196 20.07 -26.87 -10.19
C ASP A 196 21.47 -26.44 -9.67
N LEU A 197 21.56 -25.19 -9.15
CA LEU A 197 22.79 -24.66 -8.57
C LEU A 197 23.21 -25.43 -7.31
N GLU A 198 22.29 -25.76 -6.43
CA GLU A 198 22.55 -26.55 -5.24
C GLU A 198 23.03 -27.97 -5.59
N TYR A 199 22.41 -28.58 -6.61
CA TYR A 199 22.83 -29.86 -7.11
C TYR A 199 24.27 -29.80 -7.68
N ALA A 200 24.54 -28.84 -8.56
CA ALA A 200 25.87 -28.66 -9.15
C ALA A 200 26.94 -28.37 -8.07
N ASN A 201 26.60 -27.55 -7.07
CA ASN A 201 27.51 -27.26 -5.96
C ASN A 201 27.83 -28.51 -5.13
N ARG A 202 26.81 -29.33 -4.83
CA ARG A 202 27.03 -30.62 -4.15
C ARG A 202 27.95 -31.55 -4.96
N GLN A 203 27.76 -31.63 -6.27
CA GLN A 203 28.64 -32.43 -7.14
C GLN A 203 30.10 -31.90 -7.12
N LEU A 204 30.27 -30.58 -7.22
CA LEU A 204 31.58 -29.95 -7.14
C LEU A 204 32.25 -30.18 -5.77
N GLN A 205 31.49 -30.13 -4.68
CA GLN A 205 32.00 -30.44 -3.34
C GLN A 205 32.43 -31.88 -3.20
N MET A 206 31.66 -32.84 -3.73
CA MET A 206 32.07 -34.26 -3.75
C MET A 206 33.36 -34.47 -4.51
N LEU A 207 33.48 -33.95 -5.75
CA LEU A 207 34.70 -34.04 -6.56
C LEU A 207 35.92 -33.35 -5.92
N SER A 208 35.66 -32.24 -5.17
CA SER A 208 36.74 -31.51 -4.49
C SER A 208 37.12 -32.06 -3.13
N SER A 209 36.30 -32.94 -2.51
CA SER A 209 36.46 -33.41 -1.14
C SER A 209 36.91 -34.87 -1.02
N GLN A 210 36.75 -35.66 -2.10
CA GLN A 210 37.11 -37.08 -2.12
C GLN A 210 38.39 -37.35 -2.94
N ASP A 211 39.04 -38.44 -2.66
CA ASP A 211 40.10 -38.98 -3.42
C ASP A 211 39.53 -39.95 -4.46
N ASP A 212 39.87 -39.75 -5.75
CA ASP A 212 39.26 -40.46 -6.88
C ASP A 212 39.56 -41.99 -6.88
N LEU A 213 40.61 -42.41 -6.22
CA LEU A 213 40.99 -43.81 -6.17
C LEU A 213 40.32 -44.60 -5.04
N THR A 214 40.23 -43.99 -3.87
CA THR A 214 39.77 -44.64 -2.65
C THR A 214 38.34 -44.31 -2.26
N GLY A 215 37.79 -43.23 -2.80
CA GLY A 215 36.49 -42.70 -2.40
C GLY A 215 36.46 -42.07 -0.99
N LEU A 216 37.59 -42.08 -0.29
CA LEU A 216 37.74 -41.48 1.03
C LEU A 216 37.89 -39.95 0.92
N PRO A 217 37.64 -39.20 2.03
CA PRO A 217 37.96 -37.78 2.06
C PRO A 217 39.43 -37.52 1.67
N ASN A 218 39.64 -36.61 0.74
CA ASN A 218 40.99 -36.24 0.33
C ASN A 218 41.72 -35.45 1.43
N ARG A 219 43.05 -35.33 1.32
CA ARG A 219 43.90 -34.66 2.31
C ARG A 219 43.41 -33.24 2.64
N ARG A 220 42.89 -32.48 1.64
CA ARG A 220 42.41 -31.11 1.83
C ARG A 220 41.21 -31.09 2.73
N PHE A 221 40.23 -31.96 2.47
CA PHE A 221 39.02 -32.07 3.28
C PHE A 221 39.33 -32.56 4.70
N ALA A 222 40.20 -33.58 4.84
CA ALA A 222 40.59 -34.11 6.14
C ALA A 222 41.27 -33.05 7.02
N VAL A 223 42.14 -32.22 6.46
CA VAL A 223 42.80 -31.13 7.20
C VAL A 223 41.80 -30.03 7.59
N ALA A 224 40.87 -29.67 6.70
CA ALA A 224 39.83 -28.67 6.99
C ALA A 224 38.91 -29.17 8.13
N ALA A 225 38.41 -30.41 8.02
CA ALA A 225 37.55 -31.00 9.05
C ALA A 225 38.27 -31.13 10.42
N LEU A 226 39.59 -31.49 10.40
CA LEU A 226 40.38 -31.53 11.62
C LEU A 226 40.47 -30.17 12.31
N ASN A 227 40.64 -29.08 11.54
CA ASN A 227 40.71 -27.74 12.08
C ASN A 227 39.39 -27.31 12.68
N GLU A 228 38.25 -27.63 12.03
CA GLU A 228 36.89 -27.32 12.55
C GLU A 228 36.63 -28.10 13.86
N LEU A 229 36.87 -29.43 13.85
CA LEU A 229 36.66 -30.26 15.05
C LEU A 229 37.57 -29.83 16.20
N TRP A 230 38.81 -29.40 15.90
CA TRP A 230 39.74 -28.89 16.88
C TRP A 230 39.23 -27.57 17.52
N ALA A 231 38.74 -26.66 16.70
CA ALA A 231 38.16 -25.39 17.18
C ALA A 231 36.94 -25.63 18.03
N GLU A 232 36.07 -26.58 17.67
CA GLU A 232 34.87 -26.97 18.41
C GLU A 232 35.24 -27.61 19.77
N ALA A 233 36.11 -28.61 19.77
CA ALA A 233 36.59 -29.26 20.96
C ALA A 233 37.22 -28.28 21.96
N ARG A 234 38.00 -27.32 21.44
CA ARG A 234 38.59 -26.25 22.27
C ARG A 234 37.59 -25.29 22.86
N ARG A 235 36.52 -24.97 22.12
CA ARG A 235 35.43 -24.08 22.57
C ARG A 235 34.59 -24.77 23.67
N ASP A 236 34.31 -26.07 23.46
CA ASP A 236 33.36 -26.80 24.30
C ASP A 236 34.06 -27.55 25.43
N GLY A 237 35.39 -27.51 25.49
CA GLY A 237 36.19 -28.20 26.51
C GLY A 237 36.17 -29.74 26.39
N THR A 238 35.79 -30.25 25.20
CA THR A 238 35.69 -31.71 24.98
C THR A 238 37.02 -32.30 24.54
N PRO A 239 37.39 -33.53 25.01
CA PRO A 239 38.62 -34.18 24.59
C PRO A 239 38.52 -34.62 23.11
N MET A 240 39.61 -34.45 22.36
CA MET A 240 39.72 -34.90 20.97
C MET A 240 40.99 -35.77 20.81
N SER A 241 40.85 -36.85 20.06
CA SER A 241 41.99 -37.70 19.69
C SER A 241 42.16 -37.79 18.18
N VAL A 242 43.37 -37.75 17.67
CA VAL A 242 43.72 -37.89 16.25
C VAL A 242 44.61 -39.08 16.07
N LEU A 243 44.27 -39.94 15.12
CA LEU A 243 45.11 -41.11 14.75
C LEU A 243 45.62 -40.93 13.31
N LEU A 244 46.90 -40.98 13.11
CA LEU A 244 47.56 -41.00 11.80
C LEU A 244 48.12 -42.39 11.56
N LEU A 245 47.76 -43.01 10.43
CA LEU A 245 48.23 -44.31 10.00
C LEU A 245 48.99 -44.14 8.70
N ASP A 246 50.13 -44.85 8.61
CA ASP A 246 50.94 -45.02 7.37
C ASP A 246 51.18 -46.49 7.10
N ALA A 247 51.19 -46.87 5.83
CA ALA A 247 51.43 -48.24 5.43
C ALA A 247 52.91 -48.42 5.00
N ASP A 248 53.69 -49.06 5.85
CA ASP A 248 55.09 -49.37 5.56
C ASP A 248 55.22 -50.27 4.33
N HIS A 249 56.18 -49.96 3.48
CA HIS A 249 56.51 -50.74 2.27
C HIS A 249 55.35 -50.87 1.26
N PHE A 250 54.42 -49.93 1.23
CA PHE A 250 53.27 -49.97 0.31
C PHE A 250 53.64 -49.93 -1.17
N LYS A 251 54.70 -49.18 -1.52
CA LYS A 251 55.17 -49.06 -2.91
C LYS A 251 55.43 -50.35 -3.63
N PRO A 252 56.21 -51.35 -3.07
CA PRO A 252 56.40 -52.63 -3.71
C PRO A 252 55.13 -53.45 -3.93
N VAL A 253 54.12 -53.26 -3.11
CA VAL A 253 52.81 -53.93 -3.25
C VAL A 253 51.93 -53.26 -4.35
N ASN A 254 52.08 -51.97 -4.51
CA ASN A 254 51.31 -51.20 -5.51
C ASN A 254 51.95 -51.34 -6.93
N ASP A 255 53.24 -51.58 -7.05
CA ASP A 255 53.99 -51.72 -8.31
C ASP A 255 53.92 -53.13 -8.92
N GLN A 256 53.20 -54.08 -8.29
CA GLN A 256 52.92 -55.44 -8.81
C GLN A 256 51.56 -55.44 -9.52
#